data_d0f3562c923c25fb6683cab131f40ca4
#
_entry.id   d0f3562c923c25fb6683cab131f40ca4
#
_cell.length_a   1.000
_cell.length_b   1.000
_cell.length_c   1.000
_cell.angle_alpha   90.00
_cell.angle_beta   90.00
_cell.angle_gamma   90.00
#
_symmetry.space_group_name_H-M   'P 1'
#
loop_
_entity.id
_entity.type
_entity.pdbx_description
1 polymer ?
#
loop_
_entity_poly.entity_id
_entity_poly.type
_entity_poly.pdbx_seq_one_letter_code
_entity_poly.pdbx_strand_id
1 'polypeptide(L)'
;MKRNILFNRGKLLLPSLVAGIGFWKFMKARYEANPDYIVHFIKKYAESKDISLFIHHNDEKIAEVNSTVQLPLASTVKIIMAIEYAQQAAEGLMDPDQKVQIADIEKFYIPKTDGGAHEAWLSQVGTSGNVPLCEVVNGMIAYSSNANTDYLMNLLGLDSINSVPKSLGIPNHEPLYPISASLFIPSTLMKEKNFTRKETLHAIEKMEMAEYRSWALAINERWKSKPPTEQEKKEATKLLSLDFQKIWSDRLSRATTKDYVSIMKILNNKMDLDQHVHEHLDPIMEQLMKNPSNRKWLLHAGQKGGSTAFVLTVAMYATDRDGNRTELALFSNNLSSMNQEKLTRSLNDFQLQILTNPKFRDFIKENFAIS
;
A
#
# COMPACT_ATOMS: atom_id res chain seq x y z
N MET A 1 15.20 2.21 -28.32
CA MET A 1 15.46 1.15 -27.34
C MET A 1 14.40 1.28 -26.25
N LYS A 2 13.40 0.39 -26.16
CA LYS A 2 12.32 0.48 -25.17
C LYS A 2 12.92 0.28 -23.78
N ARG A 3 12.85 1.29 -22.92
CA ARG A 3 13.21 1.21 -21.50
C ARG A 3 12.13 0.45 -20.77
N ASN A 4 12.38 -0.81 -20.46
CA ASN A 4 11.45 -1.58 -19.63
C ASN A 4 11.80 -1.35 -18.15
N ILE A 5 11.00 -0.59 -17.47
CA ILE A 5 10.96 -0.62 -16.00
C ILE A 5 10.24 -1.92 -15.64
N LEU A 6 11.02 -2.94 -15.31
CA LEU A 6 10.46 -4.17 -14.75
C LEU A 6 10.19 -3.94 -13.26
N PHE A 7 9.03 -3.43 -12.96
CA PHE A 7 8.44 -3.65 -11.64
C PHE A 7 8.26 -5.16 -11.47
N ASN A 8 8.68 -5.71 -10.36
CA ASN A 8 8.48 -7.11 -10.08
C ASN A 8 6.98 -7.38 -10.12
N ARG A 9 6.51 -8.04 -11.17
CA ARG A 9 5.13 -8.48 -11.31
C ARG A 9 4.92 -9.60 -10.30
N GLY A 10 4.63 -9.24 -9.06
CA GLY A 10 3.88 -10.14 -8.21
C GLY A 10 2.63 -10.52 -8.99
N LYS A 11 2.50 -11.78 -9.40
CA LYS A 11 1.32 -12.29 -10.07
C LYS A 11 0.15 -12.08 -9.12
N LEU A 12 -0.64 -11.02 -9.34
CA LEU A 12 -1.99 -10.95 -8.80
C LEU A 12 -2.74 -12.14 -9.37
N LEU A 13 -2.82 -13.22 -8.61
CA LEU A 13 -3.66 -14.36 -8.91
C LEU A 13 -5.10 -13.93 -8.61
N LEU A 14 -5.77 -13.37 -9.61
CA LEU A 14 -7.23 -13.31 -9.65
C LEU A 14 -7.77 -14.74 -9.75
N PRO A 15 -8.87 -15.07 -9.04
CA PRO A 15 -9.45 -16.41 -9.10
C PRO A 15 -9.82 -16.74 -10.55
N SER A 16 -9.27 -17.86 -11.03
CA SER A 16 -9.51 -18.43 -12.34
C SER A 16 -10.96 -18.86 -12.48
N LEU A 17 -11.71 -18.18 -13.34
CA LEU A 17 -12.86 -18.75 -14.01
C LEU A 17 -12.43 -19.07 -15.43
N VAL A 18 -12.41 -20.37 -15.74
CA VAL A 18 -12.11 -20.94 -17.05
C VAL A 18 -13.22 -20.53 -18.02
N ALA A 19 -12.94 -19.54 -18.86
CA ALA A 19 -13.70 -19.28 -20.08
C ALA A 19 -12.71 -18.96 -21.21
N GLY A 20 -12.65 -19.86 -22.16
CA GLY A 20 -12.07 -19.80 -23.49
C GLY A 20 -10.78 -19.00 -23.72
N ILE A 21 -9.67 -19.71 -23.97
CA ILE A 21 -8.35 -19.17 -24.36
C ILE A 21 -8.41 -18.14 -25.51
N GLY A 22 -9.39 -18.22 -26.38
CA GLY A 22 -9.62 -17.29 -27.50
C GLY A 22 -10.19 -15.93 -27.05
N PHE A 23 -11.15 -15.93 -26.13
CA PHE A 23 -11.74 -14.71 -25.57
C PHE A 23 -10.71 -13.97 -24.69
N TRP A 24 -9.87 -14.72 -23.96
CA TRP A 24 -8.81 -14.16 -23.14
C TRP A 24 -7.70 -13.48 -23.97
N LYS A 25 -7.32 -14.07 -25.13
CA LYS A 25 -6.38 -13.44 -26.07
C LYS A 25 -6.96 -12.17 -26.69
N PHE A 26 -8.23 -12.16 -27.04
CA PHE A 26 -8.93 -11.01 -27.59
C PHE A 26 -9.07 -9.88 -26.55
N MET A 27 -9.42 -10.22 -25.31
CA MET A 27 -9.49 -9.26 -24.22
C MET A 27 -8.09 -8.73 -23.84
N LYS A 28 -7.06 -9.57 -23.88
CA LYS A 28 -5.67 -9.18 -23.57
C LYS A 28 -5.11 -8.17 -24.60
N ALA A 29 -5.45 -8.33 -25.89
CA ALA A 29 -5.05 -7.37 -26.93
C ALA A 29 -5.82 -6.04 -26.85
N ARG A 30 -6.99 -6.01 -26.22
CA ARG A 30 -7.85 -4.83 -26.09
C ARG A 30 -7.51 -3.96 -24.88
N TYR A 31 -6.64 -4.44 -23.97
CA TYR A 31 -6.21 -3.73 -22.75
C TYR A 31 -4.69 -3.59 -22.71
N GLU A 32 -4.10 -2.96 -23.74
CA GLU A 32 -2.73 -2.47 -23.64
C GLU A 32 -2.65 -1.44 -22.51
N ALA A 33 -1.52 -1.45 -21.79
CA ALA A 33 -1.24 -0.42 -20.79
C ALA A 33 -1.24 0.94 -21.48
N ASN A 34 -2.09 1.86 -21.02
CA ASN A 34 -2.24 3.19 -21.62
C ASN A 34 -2.13 4.25 -20.52
N PRO A 35 -1.02 5.00 -20.44
CA PRO A 35 -0.84 6.05 -19.43
C PRO A 35 -1.91 7.15 -19.53
N ASP A 36 -2.39 7.49 -20.75
CA ASP A 36 -3.41 8.50 -20.95
C ASP A 36 -4.75 8.10 -20.32
N TYR A 37 -4.99 6.78 -20.17
CA TYR A 37 -6.18 6.28 -19.49
C TYR A 37 -6.30 6.81 -18.07
N ILE A 38 -5.18 6.88 -17.33
CA ILE A 38 -5.17 7.40 -15.96
C ILE A 38 -5.56 8.88 -15.96
N VAL A 39 -5.01 9.70 -16.88
CA VAL A 39 -5.34 11.12 -17.00
C VAL A 39 -6.84 11.31 -17.29
N HIS A 40 -7.36 10.60 -18.29
CA HIS A 40 -8.78 10.67 -18.64
C HIS A 40 -9.69 10.17 -17.49
N PHE A 41 -9.27 9.13 -16.80
CA PHE A 41 -10.01 8.59 -15.65
C PHE A 41 -10.09 9.61 -14.52
N ILE A 42 -8.95 10.22 -14.15
CA ILE A 42 -8.91 11.27 -13.12
C ILE A 42 -9.83 12.42 -13.49
N LYS A 43 -9.73 12.92 -14.73
CA LYS A 43 -10.57 14.03 -15.24
C LYS A 43 -12.06 13.71 -15.15
N LYS A 44 -12.44 12.47 -15.52
CA LYS A 44 -13.83 12.02 -15.49
C LYS A 44 -14.41 11.92 -14.08
N TYR A 45 -13.60 11.51 -13.10
CA TYR A 45 -14.07 11.22 -11.74
C TYR A 45 -13.60 12.24 -10.69
N ALA A 46 -12.98 13.35 -11.11
CA ALA A 46 -12.49 14.38 -10.18
C ALA A 46 -13.58 14.93 -9.26
N GLU A 47 -14.78 15.16 -9.80
CA GLU A 47 -15.91 15.71 -9.04
C GLU A 47 -16.46 14.78 -7.96
N SER A 48 -16.32 13.44 -8.14
CA SER A 48 -16.78 12.47 -7.14
C SER A 48 -15.96 12.47 -5.85
N LYS A 49 -14.77 13.08 -5.87
CA LYS A 49 -13.77 13.04 -4.79
C LYS A 49 -13.30 11.62 -4.41
N ASP A 50 -13.57 10.63 -5.26
CA ASP A 50 -13.09 9.26 -5.10
C ASP A 50 -11.71 9.05 -5.70
N ILE A 51 -11.13 10.09 -6.30
CA ILE A 51 -9.78 10.08 -6.85
C ILE A 51 -9.04 11.35 -6.49
N SER A 52 -7.76 11.20 -6.19
CA SER A 52 -6.86 12.29 -5.85
C SER A 52 -5.50 12.04 -6.49
N LEU A 53 -4.93 13.10 -7.07
CA LEU A 53 -3.59 13.10 -7.68
C LEU A 53 -2.82 14.31 -7.22
N PHE A 54 -1.56 14.11 -6.83
CA PHE A 54 -0.63 15.22 -6.64
C PHE A 54 0.74 14.81 -7.20
N ILE A 55 1.33 15.68 -8.04
CA ILE A 55 2.61 15.46 -8.70
C ILE A 55 3.48 16.69 -8.60
N HIS A 56 4.70 16.52 -8.12
CA HIS A 56 5.79 17.48 -8.23
C HIS A 56 6.88 16.95 -9.17
N HIS A 57 7.51 17.84 -9.91
CA HIS A 57 8.72 17.57 -10.71
C HIS A 57 9.62 18.81 -10.65
N ASN A 58 10.85 18.66 -10.13
CA ASN A 58 11.81 19.77 -9.91
C ASN A 58 11.19 20.93 -9.11
N ASP A 59 10.48 20.61 -8.02
CA ASP A 59 9.74 21.55 -7.18
C ASP A 59 8.57 22.27 -7.87
N GLU A 60 8.32 22.02 -9.15
CA GLU A 60 7.15 22.49 -9.87
C GLU A 60 5.95 21.56 -9.65
N LYS A 61 4.80 22.14 -9.39
CA LYS A 61 3.53 21.41 -9.33
C LYS A 61 3.05 21.07 -10.74
N ILE A 62 3.09 19.80 -11.13
CA ILE A 62 2.65 19.31 -12.44
C ILE A 62 1.14 19.06 -12.46
N ALA A 63 0.58 18.52 -11.39
CA ALA A 63 -0.85 18.31 -11.25
C ALA A 63 -1.28 18.34 -9.78
N GLU A 64 -2.50 18.84 -9.56
CA GLU A 64 -3.15 18.82 -8.25
C GLU A 64 -4.66 18.62 -8.45
N VAL A 65 -5.17 17.43 -8.07
CA VAL A 65 -6.59 17.10 -8.15
C VAL A 65 -7.01 16.50 -6.82
N ASN A 66 -7.95 17.16 -6.14
CA ASN A 66 -8.47 16.68 -4.83
C ASN A 66 -7.37 16.38 -3.79
N SER A 67 -6.23 17.08 -3.85
CA SER A 67 -5.01 16.74 -3.10
C SER A 67 -5.19 16.77 -1.59
N THR A 68 -6.22 17.46 -1.08
CA THR A 68 -6.58 17.58 0.34
C THR A 68 -7.71 16.63 0.77
N VAL A 69 -8.26 15.84 -0.15
CA VAL A 69 -9.29 14.85 0.18
C VAL A 69 -8.63 13.62 0.80
N GLN A 70 -9.11 13.22 1.97
CA GLN A 70 -8.64 12.00 2.63
C GLN A 70 -9.25 10.76 1.96
N LEU A 71 -8.40 9.87 1.46
CA LEU A 71 -8.77 8.61 0.83
C LEU A 71 -8.11 7.41 1.52
N PRO A 72 -8.71 6.21 1.47
CA PRO A 72 -8.13 5.01 2.04
C PRO A 72 -6.77 4.69 1.43
N LEU A 73 -5.79 4.39 2.27
CA LEU A 73 -4.40 4.20 1.85
C LEU A 73 -4.06 2.78 1.40
N ALA A 74 -4.85 1.80 1.83
CA ALA A 74 -4.47 0.40 1.71
C ALA A 74 -3.01 0.19 2.15
N SER A 75 -2.21 -0.60 1.41
CA SER A 75 -0.82 -0.86 1.80
C SER A 75 0.15 0.31 1.62
N THR A 76 -0.27 1.45 1.05
CA THR A 76 0.60 2.64 0.98
C THR A 76 0.92 3.18 2.38
N VAL A 77 0.05 2.94 3.36
CA VAL A 77 0.27 3.28 4.78
C VAL A 77 1.53 2.63 5.39
N LYS A 78 2.03 1.53 4.82
CA LYS A 78 3.23 0.81 5.28
C LYS A 78 4.51 1.66 5.19
N ILE A 79 4.50 2.75 4.41
CA ILE A 79 5.58 3.74 4.38
C ILE A 79 5.83 4.32 5.78
N ILE A 80 4.77 4.64 6.52
CA ILE A 80 4.87 5.18 7.89
C ILE A 80 5.57 4.19 8.81
N MET A 81 5.26 2.91 8.68
CA MET A 81 5.89 1.84 9.48
C MET A 81 7.35 1.62 9.09
N ALA A 82 7.70 1.76 7.79
CA ALA A 82 9.08 1.66 7.34
C ALA A 82 9.94 2.82 7.89
N ILE A 83 9.38 4.02 7.95
CA ILE A 83 10.04 5.19 8.56
C ILE A 83 10.27 4.95 10.05
N GLU A 84 9.24 4.50 10.79
CA GLU A 84 9.38 4.20 12.22
C GLU A 84 10.44 3.13 12.49
N TYR A 85 10.43 2.04 11.71
CA TYR A 85 11.47 1.01 11.80
C TYR A 85 12.87 1.60 11.61
N ALA A 86 13.04 2.43 10.59
CA ALA A 86 14.35 3.02 10.29
C ALA A 86 14.81 3.99 11.38
N GLN A 87 13.88 4.74 11.99
CA GLN A 87 14.17 5.63 13.12
C GLN A 87 14.61 4.81 14.35
N GLN A 88 13.86 3.78 14.74
CA GLN A 88 14.23 2.91 15.86
C GLN A 88 15.55 2.16 15.61
N ALA A 89 15.83 1.77 14.37
CA ALA A 89 17.10 1.15 14.03
C ALA A 89 18.28 2.14 14.12
N ALA A 90 18.10 3.37 13.62
CA ALA A 90 19.10 4.44 13.72
C ALA A 90 19.39 4.83 15.16
N GLU A 91 18.40 4.79 16.05
CA GLU A 91 18.53 5.04 17.48
C GLU A 91 19.10 3.84 18.26
N GLY A 92 19.33 2.70 17.60
CA GLY A 92 19.81 1.47 18.25
C GLY A 92 18.77 0.76 19.13
N LEU A 93 17.49 1.13 19.00
CA LEU A 93 16.37 0.48 19.71
C LEU A 93 15.96 -0.84 19.03
N MET A 94 16.24 -0.97 17.72
CA MET A 94 16.01 -2.19 16.95
C MET A 94 17.32 -2.63 16.28
N ASP A 95 17.62 -3.93 16.40
CA ASP A 95 18.72 -4.54 15.67
C ASP A 95 18.18 -5.10 14.34
N PRO A 96 18.56 -4.54 13.15
CA PRO A 96 18.14 -5.05 11.85
C PRO A 96 18.48 -6.53 11.61
N ASP A 97 19.52 -7.04 12.25
CA ASP A 97 20.00 -8.42 12.11
C ASP A 97 19.44 -9.37 13.17
N GLN A 98 18.65 -8.86 14.13
CA GLN A 98 18.00 -9.73 15.13
C GLN A 98 17.19 -10.83 14.43
N LYS A 99 17.28 -12.04 14.97
CA LYS A 99 16.61 -13.20 14.39
C LYS A 99 15.14 -13.25 14.80
N VAL A 100 14.26 -13.27 13.81
CA VAL A 100 12.82 -13.40 13.93
C VAL A 100 12.40 -14.78 13.48
N GLN A 101 11.66 -15.50 14.31
CA GLN A 101 11.07 -16.80 13.96
C GLN A 101 9.96 -16.61 12.93
N ILE A 102 10.00 -17.31 11.81
CA ILE A 102 8.92 -17.30 10.82
C ILE A 102 7.58 -17.69 11.46
N ALA A 103 7.59 -18.64 12.39
CA ALA A 103 6.41 -19.06 13.11
C ALA A 103 5.73 -17.94 13.92
N ASP A 104 6.47 -16.90 14.35
CA ASP A 104 5.89 -15.76 15.04
C ASP A 104 5.15 -14.83 14.08
N ILE A 105 5.62 -14.70 12.85
CA ILE A 105 4.97 -13.95 11.79
C ILE A 105 3.69 -14.67 11.32
N GLU A 106 3.76 -16.00 11.19
CA GLU A 106 2.64 -16.86 10.77
C GLU A 106 1.42 -16.77 11.69
N LYS A 107 1.58 -16.33 12.94
CA LYS A 107 0.46 -16.04 13.85
C LYS A 107 -0.51 -15.01 13.28
N PHE A 108 -0.01 -14.08 12.46
CA PHE A 108 -0.78 -13.00 11.84
C PHE A 108 -1.20 -13.29 10.40
N TYR A 109 -0.78 -14.44 9.85
CA TYR A 109 -1.09 -14.77 8.47
C TYR A 109 -2.52 -15.30 8.30
N ILE A 110 -3.27 -14.62 7.44
CA ILE A 110 -4.63 -15.02 7.04
C ILE A 110 -4.60 -15.35 5.54
N PRO A 111 -4.77 -16.62 5.17
CA PRO A 111 -4.67 -17.06 3.77
C PRO A 111 -5.57 -16.28 2.82
N LYS A 112 -5.05 -15.93 1.64
CA LYS A 112 -5.77 -15.27 0.54
C LYS A 112 -6.28 -13.85 0.82
N THR A 113 -5.77 -13.17 1.85
CA THR A 113 -6.22 -11.80 2.19
C THR A 113 -5.30 -10.70 1.68
N ASP A 114 -4.09 -11.04 1.23
CA ASP A 114 -3.09 -10.10 0.71
C ASP A 114 -2.67 -10.39 -0.75
N GLY A 115 -3.49 -11.13 -1.48
CA GLY A 115 -3.23 -11.46 -2.89
C GLY A 115 -2.03 -12.39 -3.13
N GLY A 116 -1.63 -13.16 -2.12
CA GLY A 116 -0.48 -14.07 -2.19
C GLY A 116 0.86 -13.41 -1.88
N ALA A 117 0.83 -12.23 -1.25
CA ALA A 117 2.03 -11.46 -0.93
C ALA A 117 2.90 -12.18 0.10
N HIS A 118 2.28 -12.75 1.13
CA HIS A 118 2.99 -13.47 2.17
C HIS A 118 3.63 -14.76 1.64
N GLU A 119 2.89 -15.54 0.85
CA GLU A 119 3.41 -16.76 0.23
C GLU A 119 4.56 -16.45 -0.73
N ALA A 120 4.47 -15.33 -1.48
CA ALA A 120 5.55 -14.88 -2.35
C ALA A 120 6.80 -14.52 -1.56
N TRP A 121 6.66 -13.87 -0.41
CA TRP A 121 7.79 -13.59 0.49
C TRP A 121 8.38 -14.88 1.06
N LEU A 122 7.56 -15.79 1.59
CA LEU A 122 8.03 -17.09 2.10
C LEU A 122 8.77 -17.91 1.05
N SER A 123 8.40 -17.81 -0.22
CA SER A 123 9.11 -18.51 -1.31
C SER A 123 10.56 -18.05 -1.48
N GLN A 124 10.92 -16.87 -0.99
CA GLN A 124 12.28 -16.31 -1.04
C GLN A 124 13.09 -16.62 0.22
N VAL A 125 12.45 -16.55 1.39
CA VAL A 125 13.16 -16.68 2.68
C VAL A 125 13.04 -18.07 3.31
N GLY A 126 12.14 -18.92 2.80
CA GLY A 126 11.80 -20.23 3.37
C GLY A 126 10.53 -20.17 4.22
N THR A 127 10.01 -21.36 4.58
CA THR A 127 8.75 -21.51 5.31
C THR A 127 8.96 -21.84 6.80
N SER A 128 10.20 -21.90 7.25
CA SER A 128 10.56 -22.24 8.63
C SER A 128 11.93 -21.68 9.01
N GLY A 129 12.22 -21.65 10.29
CA GLY A 129 13.48 -21.13 10.82
C GLY A 129 13.43 -19.63 11.12
N ASN A 130 14.57 -18.99 11.05
CA ASN A 130 14.74 -17.57 11.39
C ASN A 130 15.11 -16.74 10.17
N VAL A 131 14.61 -15.51 10.16
CA VAL A 131 15.04 -14.46 9.20
C VAL A 131 15.53 -13.23 9.99
N PRO A 132 16.44 -12.41 9.46
CA PRO A 132 16.75 -11.12 10.08
C PRO A 132 15.54 -10.17 10.01
N LEU A 133 15.43 -9.28 10.99
CA LEU A 133 14.32 -8.31 11.07
C LEU A 133 14.20 -7.46 9.80
N CYS A 134 15.32 -7.03 9.23
CA CYS A 134 15.32 -6.27 7.97
C CYS A 134 14.62 -7.01 6.83
N GLU A 135 14.68 -8.35 6.77
CA GLU A 135 13.95 -9.15 5.78
C GLU A 135 12.43 -9.22 6.09
N VAL A 136 12.04 -9.12 7.36
CA VAL A 136 10.62 -8.99 7.72
C VAL A 136 10.07 -7.66 7.23
N VAL A 137 10.84 -6.57 7.40
CA VAL A 137 10.47 -5.23 6.90
C VAL A 137 10.46 -5.22 5.36
N ASN A 138 11.44 -5.86 4.72
CA ASN A 138 11.45 -6.05 3.27
C ASN A 138 10.19 -6.80 2.79
N GLY A 139 9.75 -7.83 3.50
CA GLY A 139 8.50 -8.56 3.23
C GLY A 139 7.26 -7.65 3.29
N MET A 140 7.22 -6.70 4.24
CA MET A 140 6.15 -5.71 4.35
C MET A 140 6.15 -4.73 3.16
N ILE A 141 7.29 -4.22 2.73
CA ILE A 141 7.37 -3.19 1.67
C ILE A 141 7.41 -3.80 0.28
N ALA A 142 8.35 -4.72 0.01
CA ALA A 142 8.57 -5.27 -1.34
C ALA A 142 7.45 -6.19 -1.80
N TYR A 143 6.94 -7.02 -0.89
CA TYR A 143 5.88 -8.00 -1.20
C TYR A 143 4.51 -7.49 -0.76
N SER A 144 4.46 -6.59 0.20
CA SER A 144 3.21 -6.11 0.79
C SER A 144 2.52 -7.11 1.71
N SER A 145 3.26 -8.06 2.32
CA SER A 145 2.72 -9.04 3.25
C SER A 145 2.01 -8.37 4.44
N ASN A 146 0.76 -8.76 4.69
CA ASN A 146 0.00 -8.27 5.84
C ASN A 146 0.45 -8.94 7.14
N ALA A 147 0.89 -10.21 7.10
CA ALA A 147 1.42 -10.89 8.28
C ALA A 147 2.69 -10.20 8.80
N ASN A 148 3.64 -9.86 7.90
CA ASN A 148 4.82 -9.08 8.26
C ASN A 148 4.43 -7.71 8.82
N THR A 149 3.41 -7.06 8.25
CA THR A 149 2.92 -5.75 8.71
C THR A 149 2.41 -5.82 10.14
N ASP A 150 1.51 -6.77 10.45
CA ASP A 150 0.92 -6.86 11.79
C ASP A 150 1.94 -7.35 12.83
N TYR A 151 2.89 -8.22 12.43
CA TYR A 151 4.03 -8.57 13.29
C TYR A 151 4.87 -7.33 13.65
N LEU A 152 5.26 -6.56 12.64
CA LEU A 152 6.04 -5.32 12.83
C LEU A 152 5.28 -4.26 13.61
N MET A 153 3.96 -4.14 13.42
CA MET A 153 3.14 -3.21 14.19
C MET A 153 3.18 -3.53 15.69
N ASN A 154 3.17 -4.81 16.06
CA ASN A 154 3.30 -5.24 17.45
C ASN A 154 4.72 -5.05 17.99
N LEU A 155 5.76 -5.18 17.16
CA LEU A 155 7.16 -5.05 17.56
C LEU A 155 7.57 -3.57 17.75
N LEU A 156 7.23 -2.71 16.77
CA LEU A 156 7.60 -1.29 16.77
C LEU A 156 6.77 -0.46 17.77
N GLY A 157 5.57 -0.95 18.10
CA GLY A 157 4.63 -0.22 18.96
C GLY A 157 3.73 0.73 18.17
N LEU A 158 2.42 0.56 18.37
CA LEU A 158 1.41 1.30 17.60
C LEU A 158 1.45 2.82 17.87
N ASP A 159 1.74 3.23 19.11
CA ASP A 159 1.84 4.64 19.48
C ASP A 159 3.02 5.31 18.78
N SER A 160 4.18 4.64 18.73
CA SER A 160 5.37 5.12 18.03
C SER A 160 5.08 5.27 16.54
N ILE A 161 4.51 4.25 15.90
CA ILE A 161 4.10 4.30 14.48
C ILE A 161 3.15 5.47 14.24
N ASN A 162 2.15 5.67 15.08
CA ASN A 162 1.15 6.72 14.94
C ASN A 162 1.68 8.13 15.30
N SER A 163 2.87 8.25 15.88
CA SER A 163 3.54 9.52 16.11
C SER A 163 4.28 10.05 14.86
N VAL A 164 4.71 9.15 13.95
CA VAL A 164 5.47 9.49 12.75
C VAL A 164 4.78 10.54 11.85
N PRO A 165 3.48 10.44 11.52
CA PRO A 165 2.85 11.46 10.70
C PRO A 165 2.97 12.87 11.31
N LYS A 166 2.79 12.99 12.63
CA LYS A 166 2.91 14.28 13.31
C LYS A 166 4.34 14.81 13.28
N SER A 167 5.35 13.97 13.49
CA SER A 167 6.77 14.35 13.40
C SER A 167 7.18 14.82 12.01
N LEU A 168 6.53 14.29 10.97
CA LEU A 168 6.72 14.70 9.57
C LEU A 168 5.86 15.90 9.14
N GLY A 169 5.12 16.53 10.06
CA GLY A 169 4.29 17.72 9.78
C GLY A 169 2.98 17.40 9.05
N ILE A 170 2.47 16.18 9.15
CA ILE A 170 1.20 15.73 8.53
C ILE A 170 0.18 15.30 9.60
N PRO A 171 -0.35 16.22 10.39
CA PRO A 171 -1.17 15.89 11.57
C PRO A 171 -2.55 15.28 11.24
N ASN A 172 -3.01 15.37 10.00
CA ASN A 172 -4.34 14.89 9.60
C ASN A 172 -4.35 13.43 9.10
N HIS A 173 -3.21 12.73 9.17
CA HIS A 173 -3.16 11.30 8.88
C HIS A 173 -3.95 10.51 9.91
N GLU A 174 -4.88 9.66 9.46
CA GLU A 174 -5.63 8.79 10.38
C GLU A 174 -4.73 7.74 11.03
N PRO A 175 -4.99 7.39 12.30
CA PRO A 175 -4.19 6.38 13.00
C PRO A 175 -4.23 5.03 12.29
N LEU A 176 -3.06 4.37 12.25
CA LEU A 176 -2.92 2.97 11.85
C LEU A 176 -3.48 2.06 12.95
N TYR A 177 -3.93 0.88 12.53
CA TYR A 177 -4.41 -0.17 13.41
C TYR A 177 -4.21 -1.55 12.73
N PRO A 178 -4.27 -2.69 13.47
CA PRO A 178 -3.97 -4.00 12.92
C PRO A 178 -4.88 -4.41 11.76
N ILE A 179 -4.28 -4.64 10.59
CA ILE A 179 -4.99 -4.87 9.33
C ILE A 179 -5.64 -6.26 9.30
N SER A 180 -4.87 -7.32 9.63
CA SER A 180 -5.38 -8.69 9.59
C SER A 180 -6.43 -8.93 10.68
N ALA A 181 -6.23 -8.36 11.86
CA ALA A 181 -7.20 -8.46 12.95
C ALA A 181 -8.54 -7.82 12.61
N SER A 182 -8.54 -6.71 11.85
CA SER A 182 -9.78 -6.05 11.44
C SER A 182 -10.68 -6.91 10.54
N LEU A 183 -10.10 -7.87 9.80
CA LEU A 183 -10.86 -8.83 9.00
C LEU A 183 -11.70 -9.80 9.85
N PHE A 184 -11.36 -9.94 11.13
CA PHE A 184 -12.09 -10.81 12.05
C PHE A 184 -13.23 -10.11 12.79
N ILE A 185 -13.38 -8.81 12.67
CA ILE A 185 -14.47 -8.06 13.31
C ILE A 185 -15.84 -8.66 12.96
N PRO A 186 -16.17 -8.98 11.69
CA PRO A 186 -17.46 -9.57 11.35
C PRO A 186 -17.70 -10.90 12.07
N SER A 187 -16.76 -11.83 12.01
CA SER A 187 -16.92 -13.15 12.66
C SER A 187 -16.97 -13.06 14.18
N THR A 188 -16.24 -12.11 14.76
CA THR A 188 -16.24 -11.85 16.21
C THR A 188 -17.60 -11.30 16.66
N LEU A 189 -18.17 -10.32 15.96
CA LEU A 189 -19.48 -9.78 16.26
C LEU A 189 -20.60 -10.83 16.13
N MET A 190 -20.56 -11.64 15.06
CA MET A 190 -21.50 -12.75 14.90
C MET A 190 -21.47 -13.70 16.10
N LYS A 191 -20.27 -14.03 16.57
CA LYS A 191 -20.08 -14.97 17.69
C LYS A 191 -20.44 -14.36 19.05
N GLU A 192 -19.96 -13.15 19.33
CA GLU A 192 -20.13 -12.51 20.66
C GLU A 192 -21.48 -11.87 20.88
N LYS A 193 -22.09 -11.33 19.79
CA LYS A 193 -23.40 -10.66 19.84
C LYS A 193 -24.54 -11.52 19.31
N ASN A 194 -24.24 -12.75 18.86
CA ASN A 194 -25.19 -13.65 18.21
C ASN A 194 -25.92 -13.00 17.01
N PHE A 195 -25.18 -12.16 16.27
CA PHE A 195 -25.72 -11.45 15.11
C PHE A 195 -25.81 -12.35 13.88
N THR A 196 -26.87 -12.21 13.12
CA THR A 196 -26.93 -12.72 11.74
C THR A 196 -25.96 -11.96 10.85
N ARG A 197 -25.65 -12.51 9.66
CA ARG A 197 -24.81 -11.83 8.67
C ARG A 197 -25.31 -10.42 8.33
N LYS A 198 -26.64 -10.25 8.16
CA LYS A 198 -27.28 -8.97 7.84
C LYS A 198 -27.11 -7.95 8.96
N GLU A 199 -27.35 -8.36 10.20
CA GLU A 199 -27.19 -7.51 11.38
C GLU A 199 -25.74 -7.11 11.56
N THR A 200 -24.79 -8.03 11.33
CA THR A 200 -23.35 -7.76 11.39
C THR A 200 -22.94 -6.72 10.35
N LEU A 201 -23.37 -6.87 9.10
CA LEU A 201 -23.08 -5.91 8.03
C LEU A 201 -23.57 -4.51 8.42
N HIS A 202 -24.81 -4.41 8.86
CA HIS A 202 -25.42 -3.15 9.28
C HIS A 202 -24.71 -2.54 10.51
N ALA A 203 -24.37 -3.36 11.50
CA ALA A 203 -23.64 -2.90 12.68
C ALA A 203 -22.26 -2.32 12.32
N ILE A 204 -21.49 -3.02 11.47
CA ILE A 204 -20.16 -2.55 11.06
C ILE A 204 -20.30 -1.29 10.18
N GLU A 205 -21.28 -1.21 9.31
CA GLU A 205 -21.52 -0.05 8.46
C GLU A 205 -21.79 1.23 9.28
N LYS A 206 -22.52 1.10 10.38
CA LYS A 206 -22.84 2.22 11.28
C LYS A 206 -21.85 2.47 12.39
N MET A 207 -20.92 1.54 12.60
CA MET A 207 -19.94 1.61 13.69
C MET A 207 -19.03 2.83 13.52
N GLU A 208 -18.83 3.58 14.59
CA GLU A 208 -17.87 4.68 14.60
C GLU A 208 -16.43 4.15 14.45
N MET A 209 -15.55 4.94 13.81
CA MET A 209 -14.15 4.50 13.56
C MET A 209 -13.37 4.22 14.85
N ALA A 210 -13.64 4.94 15.92
CA ALA A 210 -13.01 4.69 17.21
C ALA A 210 -13.36 3.29 17.74
N GLU A 211 -14.63 2.91 17.65
CA GLU A 211 -15.11 1.58 18.05
C GLU A 211 -14.54 0.49 17.12
N TYR A 212 -14.54 0.72 15.82
CA TYR A 212 -13.97 -0.22 14.84
C TYR A 212 -12.49 -0.52 15.12
N ARG A 213 -11.70 0.52 15.38
CA ARG A 213 -10.28 0.38 15.76
C ARG A 213 -10.13 -0.36 17.09
N SER A 214 -10.99 -0.07 18.07
CA SER A 214 -10.97 -0.77 19.37
C SER A 214 -11.21 -2.28 19.21
N TRP A 215 -12.14 -2.68 18.34
CA TRP A 215 -12.34 -4.10 18.01
C TRP A 215 -11.10 -4.72 17.37
N ALA A 216 -10.49 -4.06 16.38
CA ALA A 216 -9.28 -4.56 15.73
C ALA A 216 -8.12 -4.72 16.73
N LEU A 217 -7.94 -3.73 17.62
CA LEU A 217 -6.92 -3.77 18.68
C LEU A 217 -7.17 -4.91 19.68
N ALA A 218 -8.40 -5.09 20.15
CA ALA A 218 -8.76 -6.16 21.07
C ALA A 218 -8.53 -7.56 20.47
N ILE A 219 -8.85 -7.74 19.18
CA ILE A 219 -8.60 -8.99 18.46
C ILE A 219 -7.09 -9.22 18.33
N ASN A 220 -6.32 -8.20 17.93
CA ASN A 220 -4.88 -8.30 17.79
C ASN A 220 -4.18 -8.61 19.13
N GLU A 221 -4.61 -7.96 20.22
CA GLU A 221 -4.05 -8.22 21.54
C GLU A 221 -4.28 -9.67 21.98
N ARG A 222 -5.48 -10.20 21.73
CA ARG A 222 -5.78 -11.61 21.97
C ARG A 222 -4.84 -12.53 21.18
N TRP A 223 -4.48 -12.19 19.93
CA TRP A 223 -3.62 -13.02 19.10
C TRP A 223 -2.18 -13.12 19.59
N LYS A 224 -1.69 -12.18 20.37
CA LYS A 224 -0.36 -12.27 20.99
C LYS A 224 -0.20 -13.51 21.86
N SER A 225 -1.25 -13.87 22.61
CA SER A 225 -1.27 -15.05 23.48
C SER A 225 -1.99 -16.26 22.89
N LYS A 226 -3.02 -16.00 22.07
CA LYS A 226 -3.86 -17.04 21.46
C LYS A 226 -4.13 -16.69 19.99
N PRO A 227 -3.22 -17.07 19.09
CA PRO A 227 -3.41 -16.87 17.65
C PRO A 227 -4.70 -17.51 17.13
N PRO A 228 -5.29 -17.01 16.04
CA PRO A 228 -6.49 -17.59 15.47
C PRO A 228 -6.22 -19.00 14.98
N THR A 229 -7.14 -19.90 15.27
CA THR A 229 -7.11 -21.28 14.76
C THR A 229 -7.39 -21.28 13.25
N GLU A 230 -6.99 -22.34 12.55
CA GLU A 230 -7.28 -22.51 11.13
C GLU A 230 -8.78 -22.50 10.83
N GLN A 231 -9.62 -22.97 11.77
CA GLN A 231 -11.06 -22.91 11.65
C GLN A 231 -11.55 -21.46 11.73
N GLU A 232 -11.06 -20.65 12.67
CA GLU A 232 -11.40 -19.22 12.78
C GLU A 232 -10.94 -18.42 11.56
N LYS A 233 -9.72 -18.69 11.05
CA LYS A 233 -9.23 -18.10 9.79
C LYS A 233 -10.16 -18.43 8.61
N LYS A 234 -10.59 -19.68 8.51
CA LYS A 234 -11.51 -20.13 7.45
C LYS A 234 -12.91 -19.50 7.57
N GLU A 235 -13.41 -19.32 8.78
CA GLU A 235 -14.68 -18.64 9.04
C GLU A 235 -14.60 -17.16 8.66
N ALA A 236 -13.56 -16.45 9.09
CA ALA A 236 -13.34 -15.06 8.73
C ALA A 236 -13.21 -14.87 7.21
N THR A 237 -12.42 -15.72 6.53
CA THR A 237 -12.25 -15.62 5.06
C THR A 237 -13.53 -15.92 4.27
N LYS A 238 -14.42 -16.78 4.76
CA LYS A 238 -15.73 -17.03 4.13
C LYS A 238 -16.64 -15.79 4.16
N LEU A 239 -16.45 -14.91 5.13
CA LEU A 239 -17.22 -13.67 5.24
C LEU A 239 -16.71 -12.54 4.32
N LEU A 240 -15.53 -12.70 3.68
CA LEU A 240 -14.94 -11.69 2.79
C LEU A 240 -15.64 -11.62 1.43
N SER A 241 -16.97 -11.56 1.42
CA SER A 241 -17.78 -11.20 0.24
C SER A 241 -17.65 -9.71 -0.08
N LEU A 242 -18.01 -9.30 -1.28
CA LEU A 242 -17.78 -7.94 -1.79
C LEU A 242 -18.36 -6.84 -0.89
N ASP A 243 -19.49 -7.08 -0.23
CA ASP A 243 -20.10 -6.13 0.71
C ASP A 243 -19.25 -5.92 1.97
N PHE A 244 -18.74 -6.98 2.60
CA PHE A 244 -17.81 -6.85 3.71
C PHE A 244 -16.46 -6.27 3.28
N GLN A 245 -15.95 -6.66 2.10
CA GLN A 245 -14.73 -6.08 1.54
C GLN A 245 -14.89 -4.57 1.27
N LYS A 246 -16.09 -4.12 0.84
CA LYS A 246 -16.36 -2.70 0.64
C LYS A 246 -16.26 -1.92 1.95
N ILE A 247 -16.96 -2.38 2.99
CA ILE A 247 -16.90 -1.75 4.31
C ILE A 247 -15.47 -1.76 4.84
N TRP A 248 -14.78 -2.91 4.76
CA TRP A 248 -13.39 -3.01 5.21
C TRP A 248 -12.46 -2.03 4.46
N SER A 249 -12.63 -1.89 3.14
CA SER A 249 -11.87 -0.93 2.33
C SER A 249 -12.12 0.52 2.74
N ASP A 250 -13.39 0.87 3.05
CA ASP A 250 -13.77 2.21 3.50
C ASP A 250 -13.26 2.54 4.91
N ARG A 251 -13.00 1.52 5.71
CA ARG A 251 -12.51 1.64 7.10
C ARG A 251 -10.99 1.72 7.20
N LEU A 252 -10.24 1.48 6.12
CA LEU A 252 -8.78 1.62 6.13
C LEU A 252 -8.35 3.04 6.50
N SER A 253 -7.21 3.17 7.16
CA SER A 253 -6.63 4.46 7.54
C SER A 253 -6.51 5.37 6.30
N ARG A 254 -6.82 6.65 6.48
CA ARG A 254 -6.90 7.64 5.42
C ARG A 254 -5.84 8.72 5.57
N ALA A 255 -5.41 9.26 4.45
CA ALA A 255 -4.61 10.48 4.36
C ALA A 255 -4.82 11.14 2.99
N THR A 256 -4.13 12.24 2.75
CA THR A 256 -4.23 12.99 1.50
C THR A 256 -3.05 12.71 0.57
N THR A 257 -3.21 12.88 -0.74
CA THR A 257 -2.09 12.81 -1.68
C THR A 257 -1.09 13.94 -1.44
N LYS A 258 -1.52 15.09 -0.93
CA LYS A 258 -0.66 16.19 -0.53
C LYS A 258 0.29 15.77 0.59
N ASP A 259 -0.20 15.08 1.62
CA ASP A 259 0.61 14.57 2.72
C ASP A 259 1.64 13.55 2.20
N TYR A 260 1.21 12.62 1.35
CA TYR A 260 2.10 11.59 0.83
C TYR A 260 3.15 12.12 -0.15
N VAL A 261 2.85 13.13 -0.95
CA VAL A 261 3.88 13.83 -1.75
C VAL A 261 4.87 14.54 -0.84
N SER A 262 4.43 15.13 0.28
CA SER A 262 5.34 15.72 1.27
C SER A 262 6.27 14.67 1.89
N ILE A 263 5.75 13.49 2.27
CA ILE A 263 6.57 12.37 2.72
C ILE A 263 7.55 11.95 1.62
N MET A 264 7.07 11.76 0.38
CA MET A 264 7.94 11.37 -0.74
C MET A 264 9.06 12.40 -0.98
N LYS A 265 8.78 13.69 -0.81
CA LYS A 265 9.77 14.77 -0.91
C LYS A 265 10.85 14.65 0.17
N ILE A 266 10.45 14.40 1.42
CA ILE A 266 11.37 14.15 2.55
C ILE A 266 12.30 12.96 2.21
N LEU A 267 11.72 11.84 1.74
CA LEU A 267 12.51 10.65 1.39
C LEU A 267 13.40 10.85 0.18
N ASN A 268 12.99 11.68 -0.80
CA ASN A 268 13.74 11.96 -2.02
C ASN A 268 14.90 12.94 -1.77
N ASN A 269 14.72 13.88 -0.86
CA ASN A 269 15.71 14.93 -0.59
C ASN A 269 17.00 14.39 0.08
N LYS A 270 16.90 13.28 0.83
CA LYS A 270 18.03 12.64 1.55
C LYS A 270 18.70 13.52 2.63
N MET A 271 18.20 14.73 2.86
CA MET A 271 18.74 15.70 3.82
C MET A 271 17.76 16.01 4.95
N ASP A 272 16.50 15.66 4.78
CA ASP A 272 15.43 16.02 5.73
C ASP A 272 15.29 15.02 6.88
N LEU A 273 15.87 13.84 6.74
CA LEU A 273 16.03 12.83 7.79
C LEU A 273 17.51 12.61 8.10
N ASP A 274 17.81 12.13 9.31
CA ASP A 274 19.16 11.74 9.68
C ASP A 274 19.72 10.69 8.71
N GLN A 275 21.00 10.77 8.39
CA GLN A 275 21.66 9.84 7.46
C GLN A 275 21.55 8.38 7.93
N HIS A 276 21.62 8.13 9.24
CA HIS A 276 21.47 6.79 9.79
C HIS A 276 20.06 6.22 9.57
N VAL A 277 19.02 7.07 9.53
CA VAL A 277 17.67 6.65 9.16
C VAL A 277 17.64 6.18 7.70
N HIS A 278 18.30 6.92 6.78
CA HIS A 278 18.39 6.52 5.39
C HIS A 278 19.16 5.21 5.18
N GLU A 279 20.19 4.93 5.97
CA GLU A 279 20.95 3.67 5.90
C GLU A 279 20.05 2.44 6.13
N HIS A 280 19.01 2.57 6.96
CA HIS A 280 18.05 1.50 7.22
C HIS A 280 16.79 1.57 6.33
N LEU A 281 16.38 2.76 5.90
CA LEU A 281 15.15 2.97 5.14
C LEU A 281 15.33 2.72 3.64
N ASP A 282 16.42 3.21 3.06
CA ASP A 282 16.62 3.16 1.61
C ASP A 282 16.68 1.73 1.06
N PRO A 283 17.37 0.76 1.67
CA PRO A 283 17.37 -0.62 1.22
C PRO A 283 15.97 -1.25 1.19
N ILE A 284 15.07 -0.76 2.03
CA ILE A 284 13.68 -1.23 2.14
C ILE A 284 12.78 -0.53 1.12
N MET A 285 12.86 0.79 1.01
CA MET A 285 11.99 1.58 0.13
C MET A 285 12.41 1.52 -1.34
N GLU A 286 13.71 1.45 -1.62
CA GLU A 286 14.26 1.57 -2.97
C GLU A 286 14.37 0.24 -3.73
N GLN A 287 13.34 -0.60 -3.61
CA GLN A 287 13.29 -1.89 -4.31
C GLN A 287 13.45 -1.76 -5.84
N LEU A 288 13.03 -0.63 -6.41
CA LEU A 288 13.21 -0.34 -7.84
C LEU A 288 14.68 -0.30 -8.25
N MET A 289 15.57 0.10 -7.34
CA MET A 289 17.00 0.21 -7.58
C MET A 289 17.70 -1.16 -7.60
N LYS A 290 17.05 -2.24 -7.17
CA LYS A 290 17.55 -3.61 -7.35
C LYS A 290 17.64 -4.01 -8.83
N ASN A 291 16.83 -3.38 -9.71
CA ASN A 291 16.89 -3.60 -11.15
C ASN A 291 18.06 -2.83 -11.79
N PRO A 292 19.05 -3.52 -12.41
CA PRO A 292 20.19 -2.86 -13.06
C PRO A 292 19.80 -1.87 -14.15
N SER A 293 18.66 -2.07 -14.83
CA SER A 293 18.18 -1.15 -15.87
C SER A 293 17.75 0.19 -15.29
N ASN A 294 17.21 0.21 -14.07
CA ASN A 294 16.84 1.45 -13.39
C ASN A 294 18.08 2.22 -12.94
N ARG A 295 19.09 1.54 -12.41
CA ARG A 295 20.37 2.15 -12.00
C ARG A 295 21.14 2.84 -13.12
N LYS A 296 20.83 2.57 -14.40
CA LYS A 296 21.45 3.24 -15.54
C LYS A 296 21.05 4.70 -15.68
N TRP A 297 19.89 5.08 -15.19
CA TRP A 297 19.33 6.42 -15.37
C TRP A 297 18.77 7.06 -14.10
N LEU A 298 18.49 6.28 -13.05
CA LEU A 298 18.12 6.77 -11.73
C LEU A 298 19.34 6.80 -10.79
N LEU A 299 19.40 7.79 -9.91
CA LEU A 299 20.25 7.82 -8.72
C LEU A 299 19.60 7.02 -7.60
N HIS A 300 18.34 7.30 -7.32
CA HIS A 300 17.50 6.60 -6.36
C HIS A 300 16.03 6.69 -6.73
N ALA A 301 15.26 5.71 -6.31
CA ALA A 301 13.82 5.71 -6.46
C ALA A 301 13.15 4.71 -5.52
N GLY A 302 12.09 5.16 -4.85
CA GLY A 302 11.29 4.34 -3.96
C GLY A 302 9.80 4.51 -4.22
N GLN A 303 9.05 3.46 -3.89
CA GLN A 303 7.60 3.52 -3.98
C GLN A 303 6.93 2.50 -3.07
N LYS A 304 5.66 2.78 -2.74
CA LYS A 304 4.74 1.80 -2.18
C LYS A 304 3.37 1.96 -2.79
N GLY A 305 2.83 0.86 -3.31
CA GLY A 305 1.45 0.79 -3.75
C GLY A 305 0.56 0.06 -2.72
N GLY A 306 -0.73 0.28 -2.85
CA GLY A 306 -1.75 -0.41 -2.06
C GLY A 306 -3.00 -0.68 -2.90
N SER A 307 -3.70 -1.78 -2.61
CA SER A 307 -4.95 -2.09 -3.29
C SER A 307 -5.87 -2.96 -2.44
N THR A 308 -7.16 -2.79 -2.67
CA THR A 308 -8.23 -3.72 -2.26
C THR A 308 -9.11 -3.97 -3.49
N ALA A 309 -10.26 -4.62 -3.32
CA ALA A 309 -11.22 -4.75 -4.40
C ALA A 309 -11.76 -3.38 -4.91
N PHE A 310 -11.67 -2.32 -4.10
CA PHE A 310 -12.28 -1.01 -4.36
C PHE A 310 -11.29 0.16 -4.33
N VAL A 311 -10.05 -0.08 -3.92
CA VAL A 311 -9.02 0.94 -3.68
C VAL A 311 -7.79 0.63 -4.51
N LEU A 312 -7.19 1.65 -5.10
CA LEU A 312 -5.85 1.59 -5.70
C LEU A 312 -5.09 2.86 -5.31
N THR A 313 -3.92 2.68 -4.73
CA THR A 313 -3.08 3.78 -4.27
C THR A 313 -1.62 3.54 -4.65
N VAL A 314 -0.89 4.62 -4.84
CA VAL A 314 0.57 4.61 -4.96
C VAL A 314 1.14 5.92 -4.46
N ALA A 315 2.28 5.86 -3.80
CA ALA A 315 3.16 7.00 -3.56
C ALA A 315 4.57 6.61 -3.99
N MET A 316 5.26 7.50 -4.71
CA MET A 316 6.61 7.27 -5.22
C MET A 316 7.44 8.53 -5.20
N TYR A 317 8.76 8.34 -5.12
CA TYR A 317 9.76 9.34 -5.39
C TYR A 317 10.85 8.79 -6.31
N ALA A 318 11.48 9.68 -7.06
CA ALA A 318 12.64 9.32 -7.88
C ALA A 318 13.52 10.55 -8.14
N THR A 319 14.83 10.34 -8.16
CA THR A 319 15.83 11.30 -8.67
C THR A 319 16.59 10.62 -9.79
N ASP A 320 16.65 11.24 -10.96
CA ASP A 320 17.42 10.75 -12.08
C ASP A 320 18.90 11.20 -12.00
N ARG A 321 19.74 10.71 -12.93
CA ARG A 321 21.16 11.05 -12.96
C ARG A 321 21.46 12.48 -13.43
N ASP A 322 20.46 13.16 -13.98
CA ASP A 322 20.56 14.58 -14.35
C ASP A 322 20.10 15.48 -13.19
N GLY A 323 19.73 14.89 -12.03
CA GLY A 323 19.30 15.60 -10.82
C GLY A 323 17.82 15.96 -10.82
N ASN A 324 17.03 15.54 -11.81
CA ASN A 324 15.59 15.80 -11.81
C ASN A 324 14.89 14.98 -10.75
N ARG A 325 14.11 15.65 -9.91
CA ARG A 325 13.34 15.05 -8.82
C ARG A 325 11.86 14.98 -9.16
N THR A 326 11.25 13.86 -8.82
CA THR A 326 9.79 13.65 -9.01
C THR A 326 9.20 12.98 -7.78
N GLU A 327 8.13 13.56 -7.28
CA GLU A 327 7.28 12.98 -6.24
C GLU A 327 5.84 12.92 -6.72
N LEU A 328 5.19 11.77 -6.47
CA LEU A 328 3.84 11.50 -6.92
C LEU A 328 3.06 10.73 -5.86
N ALA A 329 1.79 11.11 -5.66
CA ALA A 329 0.80 10.28 -5.01
C ALA A 329 -0.49 10.26 -5.84
N LEU A 330 -1.03 9.06 -6.05
CA LEU A 330 -2.32 8.80 -6.69
C LEU A 330 -3.12 7.88 -5.78
N PHE A 331 -4.28 8.34 -5.32
CA PHE A 331 -5.19 7.56 -4.49
C PHE A 331 -6.56 7.51 -5.14
N SER A 332 -7.17 6.33 -5.11
CA SER A 332 -8.52 6.13 -5.63
C SER A 332 -9.31 5.18 -4.75
N ASN A 333 -10.61 5.43 -4.63
CA ASN A 333 -11.59 4.65 -3.90
C ASN A 333 -12.81 4.37 -4.79
N ASN A 334 -13.74 3.56 -4.31
CA ASN A 334 -15.00 3.22 -5.00
C ASN A 334 -14.82 2.69 -6.43
N LEU A 335 -13.67 2.05 -6.71
CA LEU A 335 -13.38 1.50 -8.02
C LEU A 335 -14.28 0.30 -8.34
N SER A 336 -14.82 0.26 -9.56
CA SER A 336 -15.30 -0.99 -10.12
C SER A 336 -14.11 -1.90 -10.47
N SER A 337 -14.33 -3.22 -10.47
CA SER A 337 -13.28 -4.20 -10.81
C SER A 337 -12.64 -3.92 -12.17
N MET A 338 -13.42 -3.45 -13.17
CA MET A 338 -12.91 -3.09 -14.49
C MET A 338 -11.99 -1.87 -14.42
N ASN A 339 -12.37 -0.82 -13.68
CA ASN A 339 -11.56 0.38 -13.55
C ASN A 339 -10.27 0.09 -12.78
N GLN A 340 -10.36 -0.70 -11.70
CA GLN A 340 -9.21 -1.12 -10.93
C GLN A 340 -8.19 -1.88 -11.79
N GLU A 341 -8.65 -2.83 -12.60
CA GLU A 341 -7.77 -3.60 -13.49
C GLU A 341 -7.09 -2.70 -14.53
N LYS A 342 -7.83 -1.79 -15.16
CA LYS A 342 -7.27 -0.86 -16.16
C LYS A 342 -6.26 0.10 -15.55
N LEU A 343 -6.58 0.69 -14.39
CA LEU A 343 -5.67 1.57 -13.67
C LEU A 343 -4.40 0.84 -13.26
N THR A 344 -4.53 -0.36 -12.69
CA THR A 344 -3.38 -1.17 -12.26
C THR A 344 -2.44 -1.51 -13.43
N ARG A 345 -2.99 -1.82 -14.61
CA ARG A 345 -2.18 -2.12 -15.80
C ARG A 345 -1.46 -0.89 -16.35
N SER A 346 -2.10 0.28 -16.25
CA SER A 346 -1.58 1.53 -16.82
C SER A 346 -0.63 2.27 -15.87
N LEU A 347 -0.63 1.93 -14.59
CA LEU A 347 0.06 2.68 -13.54
C LEU A 347 1.57 2.76 -13.76
N ASN A 348 2.21 1.66 -14.13
CA ASN A 348 3.65 1.62 -14.39
C ASN A 348 4.06 2.52 -15.56
N ASP A 349 3.30 2.45 -16.67
CA ASP A 349 3.60 3.26 -17.83
C ASP A 349 3.32 4.75 -17.55
N PHE A 350 2.28 5.04 -16.77
CA PHE A 350 1.98 6.40 -16.31
C PHE A 350 3.15 6.98 -15.49
N GLN A 351 3.63 6.26 -14.48
CA GLN A 351 4.79 6.66 -13.69
C GLN A 351 6.04 6.85 -14.55
N LEU A 352 6.31 5.91 -15.46
CA LEU A 352 7.46 5.99 -16.38
C LEU A 352 7.37 7.21 -17.31
N GLN A 353 6.20 7.50 -17.87
CA GLN A 353 6.00 8.68 -18.72
C GLN A 353 6.21 9.99 -17.96
N ILE A 354 5.75 10.07 -16.71
CA ILE A 354 6.01 11.25 -15.87
C ILE A 354 7.51 11.45 -15.66
N LEU A 355 8.25 10.39 -15.38
CA LEU A 355 9.69 10.46 -15.11
C LEU A 355 10.50 10.83 -16.38
N THR A 356 10.11 10.31 -17.55
CA THR A 356 11.00 10.32 -18.74
C THR A 356 10.52 11.15 -19.91
N ASN A 357 9.25 11.61 -19.93
CA ASN A 357 8.65 12.28 -21.09
C ASN A 357 8.14 13.69 -20.75
N PRO A 358 8.89 14.75 -21.09
CA PRO A 358 8.43 16.14 -20.88
C PRO A 358 7.08 16.44 -21.52
N LYS A 359 6.83 15.97 -22.75
CA LYS A 359 5.54 16.18 -23.44
C LYS A 359 4.37 15.56 -22.70
N PHE A 360 4.58 14.44 -22.01
CA PHE A 360 3.55 13.83 -21.19
C PHE A 360 3.28 14.65 -19.93
N ARG A 361 4.31 15.24 -19.33
CA ARG A 361 4.13 16.20 -18.21
C ARG A 361 3.35 17.45 -18.65
N ASP A 362 3.65 17.98 -19.85
CA ASP A 362 2.89 19.10 -20.42
C ASP A 362 1.44 18.72 -20.67
N PHE A 363 1.18 17.55 -21.24
CA PHE A 363 -0.17 16.99 -21.40
C PHE A 363 -0.92 16.87 -20.06
N ILE A 364 -0.26 16.44 -19.00
CA ILE A 364 -0.85 16.38 -17.65
C ILE A 364 -1.18 17.81 -17.17
N LYS A 365 -0.26 18.78 -17.28
CA LYS A 365 -0.48 20.17 -16.90
C LYS A 365 -1.70 20.75 -17.61
N GLU A 366 -1.81 20.59 -18.93
CA GLU A 366 -2.93 21.06 -19.73
C GLU A 366 -4.29 20.47 -19.29
N ASN A 367 -4.32 19.20 -18.90
CA ASN A 367 -5.54 18.53 -18.48
C ASN A 367 -5.98 18.88 -17.05
N PHE A 368 -5.06 19.31 -16.18
CA PHE A 368 -5.30 19.63 -14.78
C PHE A 368 -4.89 21.06 -14.41
N ALA A 369 -4.66 21.94 -15.40
CA ALA A 369 -4.47 23.36 -15.16
C ALA A 369 -5.66 23.90 -14.35
N ILE A 370 -5.35 24.55 -13.23
CA ILE A 370 -6.35 25.26 -12.44
C ILE A 370 -6.75 26.46 -13.25
N SER A 371 -8.00 26.46 -13.75
CA SER A 371 -8.64 27.66 -14.36
C SER A 371 -8.88 28.71 -13.29
#